data_0ef14097bcb18713e2be73217112e7bb
#
_entry.id   0ef14097bcb18713e2be73217112e7bb
#
_cell.length_a   1.000
_cell.length_b   1.000
_cell.length_c   1.000
_cell.angle_alpha   90.00
_cell.angle_beta   90.00
_cell.angle_gamma   90.00
#
_symmetry.space_group_name_H-M   'P 1'
#
loop_
_entity.id
_entity.type
_entity.pdbx_description
1 polymer ?
#
loop_
_entity_poly.entity_id
_entity_poly.type
_entity_poly.pdbx_seq_one_letter_code
_entity_poly.pdbx_strand_id
1 'polypeptide(L)'
;MFFKPISDLKNARILICNDDGIDAEGIKILEEETRKICGDVWVAAPDRQKSSSGHAHVSSMLLPRDCASAEEVRQIKKIDDRHFAIDGTPGDCVYMALRFLFRDKHPDLLLSGVNFGRNLAEDVTYSGTIGAAMEGIIRGVPAIAFSQHMGKNARQDWDASRHFIRPLLERLTKFSFPMNTLVNVNFPDCPADEVRGVKLSRIGEWRFTENP
;
A
#
# COMPACT_ATOMS: atom_id res chain seq x y z
N MET A 1 -13.70 18.07 2.83
CA MET A 1 -13.51 17.55 1.46
C MET A 1 -13.49 16.03 1.49
N PHE A 2 -14.03 15.37 0.43
CA PHE A 2 -14.09 13.91 0.31
C PHE A 2 -13.52 13.47 -1.03
N PHE A 3 -12.85 12.33 -1.05
CA PHE A 3 -12.54 11.62 -2.29
C PHE A 3 -13.83 11.13 -2.94
N LYS A 4 -13.90 11.23 -4.25
CA LYS A 4 -15.04 10.70 -5.00
C LYS A 4 -14.97 9.17 -5.07
N PRO A 5 -16.12 8.48 -5.11
CA PRO A 5 -16.13 7.04 -5.39
C PRO A 5 -15.49 6.75 -6.76
N ILE A 6 -14.81 5.62 -6.86
CA ILE A 6 -14.30 5.10 -8.13
C ILE A 6 -15.37 4.16 -8.68
N SER A 7 -16.19 4.66 -9.56
CA SER A 7 -17.34 3.92 -10.13
C SER A 7 -16.93 2.87 -11.16
N ASP A 8 -15.77 3.04 -11.78
CA ASP A 8 -15.25 2.19 -12.85
C ASP A 8 -13.81 1.78 -12.55
N LEU A 9 -13.65 0.71 -11.76
CA LEU A 9 -12.34 0.14 -11.43
C LEU A 9 -11.61 -0.40 -12.66
N LYS A 10 -12.33 -0.88 -13.67
CA LYS A 10 -11.71 -1.47 -14.86
C LYS A 10 -10.84 -0.46 -15.62
N ASN A 11 -11.26 0.80 -15.64
CA ASN A 11 -10.57 1.91 -16.31
C ASN A 11 -9.84 2.85 -15.34
N ALA A 12 -9.81 2.52 -14.05
CA ALA A 12 -9.05 3.25 -13.06
C ALA A 12 -7.55 3.03 -13.25
N ARG A 13 -6.74 4.00 -12.83
CA ARG A 13 -5.29 3.85 -12.71
C ARG A 13 -4.94 3.58 -11.25
N ILE A 14 -4.29 2.47 -10.99
CA ILE A 14 -3.93 2.03 -9.64
C ILE A 14 -2.42 1.97 -9.49
N LEU A 15 -1.89 2.62 -8.44
CA LEU A 15 -0.51 2.48 -8.00
C LEU A 15 -0.45 1.49 -6.83
N ILE A 16 0.48 0.56 -6.87
CA ILE A 16 0.77 -0.39 -5.78
C ILE A 16 2.16 -0.11 -5.23
N CYS A 17 2.28 -0.10 -3.90
CA CYS A 17 3.52 0.03 -3.15
C CYS A 17 3.52 -0.95 -1.97
N ASN A 18 4.67 -1.13 -1.29
CA ASN A 18 4.81 -1.88 -0.03
C ASN A 18 6.07 -1.42 0.72
N ASP A 19 6.40 -2.08 1.83
CA ASP A 19 7.65 -1.93 2.57
C ASP A 19 8.50 -3.22 2.60
N ASP A 20 7.92 -4.35 2.22
CA ASP A 20 8.63 -5.64 2.15
C ASP A 20 9.55 -5.76 0.92
N GLY A 21 9.43 -4.82 -0.05
CA GLY A 21 10.22 -4.78 -1.28
C GLY A 21 9.44 -5.31 -2.50
N ILE A 22 9.93 -4.92 -3.69
CA ILE A 22 9.24 -5.18 -4.97
C ILE A 22 9.12 -6.67 -5.31
N ASP A 23 10.04 -7.50 -4.82
CA ASP A 23 10.05 -8.94 -5.06
C ASP A 23 9.24 -9.75 -4.03
N ALA A 24 8.70 -9.10 -2.99
CA ALA A 24 7.96 -9.76 -1.92
C ALA A 24 6.68 -10.44 -2.42
N GLU A 25 6.28 -11.53 -1.75
CA GLU A 25 5.08 -12.27 -2.16
C GLU A 25 3.80 -11.45 -1.96
N GLY A 26 3.71 -10.68 -0.88
CA GLY A 26 2.52 -9.88 -0.59
C GLY A 26 2.17 -8.85 -1.67
N ILE A 27 3.16 -8.16 -2.24
CA ILE A 27 2.90 -7.19 -3.32
C ILE A 27 2.47 -7.88 -4.62
N LYS A 28 3.02 -9.07 -4.91
CA LYS A 28 2.61 -9.88 -6.07
C LYS A 28 1.15 -10.34 -5.94
N ILE A 29 0.75 -10.77 -4.74
CA ILE A 29 -0.64 -11.12 -4.46
C ILE A 29 -1.57 -9.92 -4.65
N LEU A 30 -1.20 -8.76 -4.11
CA LEU A 30 -2.00 -7.54 -4.25
C LEU A 30 -2.15 -7.15 -5.72
N GLU A 31 -1.08 -7.24 -6.49
CA GLU A 31 -1.09 -6.97 -7.92
C GLU A 31 -1.96 -7.99 -8.68
N GLU A 32 -1.76 -9.29 -8.46
CA GLU A 32 -2.51 -10.36 -9.10
C GLU A 32 -4.03 -10.17 -8.91
N GLU A 33 -4.47 -9.92 -7.67
CA GLU A 33 -5.89 -9.75 -7.36
C GLU A 33 -6.44 -8.43 -7.91
N THR A 34 -5.64 -7.37 -7.93
CA THR A 34 -6.04 -6.08 -8.49
C THR A 34 -6.18 -6.15 -10.01
N ARG A 35 -5.26 -6.84 -10.71
CA ARG A 35 -5.31 -7.01 -12.18
C ARG A 35 -6.53 -7.79 -12.67
N LYS A 36 -7.19 -8.56 -11.82
CA LYS A 36 -8.45 -9.24 -12.20
C LYS A 36 -9.62 -8.26 -12.41
N ILE A 37 -9.52 -7.03 -11.88
CA ILE A 37 -10.58 -6.02 -11.92
C ILE A 37 -10.14 -4.67 -12.51
N CYS A 38 -8.84 -4.47 -12.74
CA CYS A 38 -8.26 -3.22 -13.25
C CYS A 38 -7.18 -3.51 -14.29
N GLY A 39 -7.22 -2.81 -15.43
CA GLY A 39 -6.25 -2.98 -16.51
C GLY A 39 -5.01 -2.08 -16.41
N ASP A 40 -5.07 -0.94 -15.71
CA ASP A 40 -3.98 0.04 -15.59
C ASP A 40 -3.36 0.02 -14.19
N VAL A 41 -2.63 -1.06 -13.88
CA VAL A 41 -1.95 -1.28 -12.59
C VAL A 41 -0.46 -1.06 -12.74
N TRP A 42 0.10 -0.24 -11.86
CA TRP A 42 1.51 0.11 -11.75
C TRP A 42 2.06 -0.28 -10.40
N VAL A 43 3.30 -0.73 -10.36
CA VAL A 43 4.00 -1.10 -9.13
C VAL A 43 5.24 -0.21 -8.99
N ALA A 44 5.34 0.50 -7.87
CA ALA A 44 6.52 1.26 -7.49
C ALA A 44 6.81 0.99 -6.01
N ALA A 45 7.87 0.25 -5.73
CA ALA A 45 8.15 -0.27 -4.39
C ALA A 45 9.66 -0.24 -4.09
N PRO A 46 10.07 -0.31 -2.82
CA PRO A 46 11.48 -0.39 -2.47
C PRO A 46 12.19 -1.56 -3.15
N ASP A 47 13.45 -1.34 -3.54
CA ASP A 47 14.33 -2.37 -4.12
C ASP A 47 14.65 -3.52 -3.16
N ARG A 48 14.42 -3.32 -1.85
CA ARG A 48 14.63 -4.26 -0.76
C ARG A 48 13.70 -3.94 0.43
N GLN A 49 13.58 -4.84 1.37
CA GLN A 49 12.78 -4.65 2.57
C GLN A 49 13.21 -3.39 3.35
N LYS A 50 12.23 -2.57 3.75
CA LYS A 50 12.37 -1.32 4.50
C LYS A 50 11.43 -1.29 5.72
N SER A 51 11.34 -2.39 6.45
CA SER A 51 10.48 -2.52 7.64
C SER A 51 10.79 -1.46 8.69
N SER A 52 9.76 -1.05 9.45
CA SER A 52 9.85 -0.06 10.52
C SER A 52 10.32 1.33 10.08
N SER A 53 10.18 1.68 8.80
CA SER A 53 10.53 3.01 8.29
C SER A 53 9.46 4.06 8.60
N GLY A 54 8.27 3.67 9.02
CA GLY A 54 7.16 4.57 9.24
C GLY A 54 6.88 5.44 8.01
N HIS A 55 6.57 6.71 8.22
CA HIS A 55 6.43 7.70 7.16
C HIS A 55 7.72 8.52 6.97
N ALA A 56 8.90 7.86 7.01
CA ALA A 56 10.17 8.53 6.79
C ALA A 56 10.39 8.86 5.30
N HIS A 57 10.97 10.04 5.04
CA HIS A 57 11.44 10.46 3.73
C HIS A 57 12.95 10.70 3.81
N VAL A 58 13.73 9.90 3.10
CA VAL A 58 15.19 10.02 3.06
C VAL A 58 15.63 10.57 1.71
N SER A 59 15.10 10.04 0.64
CA SER A 59 15.54 10.33 -0.73
C SER A 59 14.91 11.60 -1.32
N SER A 60 13.69 11.97 -0.90
CA SER A 60 13.00 13.13 -1.44
C SER A 60 13.71 14.46 -1.18
N MET A 61 14.50 14.54 -0.09
CA MET A 61 15.30 15.72 0.26
C MET A 61 16.57 15.84 -0.60
N LEU A 62 17.01 14.75 -1.24
CA LEU A 62 18.26 14.67 -2.00
C LEU A 62 18.05 14.78 -3.52
N LEU A 63 16.80 14.81 -3.99
CA LEU A 63 16.49 14.90 -5.41
C LEU A 63 16.81 16.30 -5.95
N PRO A 64 17.60 16.42 -7.03
CA PRO A 64 17.76 17.67 -7.73
C PRO A 64 16.40 18.24 -8.14
N ARG A 65 16.22 19.56 -7.95
CA ARG A 65 14.96 20.22 -8.34
C ARG A 65 14.70 20.16 -9.85
N ASP A 66 15.76 19.96 -10.62
CA ASP A 66 15.79 20.08 -12.08
C ASP A 66 15.73 18.72 -12.81
N CYS A 67 15.56 17.59 -12.10
CA CYS A 67 15.36 16.28 -12.75
C CYS A 67 14.08 16.29 -13.59
N ALA A 68 14.24 16.06 -14.90
CA ALA A 68 13.13 16.14 -15.85
C ALA A 68 12.38 14.82 -16.04
N SER A 69 12.99 13.66 -15.80
CA SER A 69 12.39 12.34 -16.04
C SER A 69 12.73 11.32 -14.95
N ALA A 70 12.03 10.19 -14.96
CA ALA A 70 12.31 9.07 -14.05
C ALA A 70 13.67 8.43 -14.32
N GLU A 71 14.09 8.40 -15.58
CA GLU A 71 15.37 7.83 -16.03
C GLU A 71 16.58 8.63 -15.51
N GLU A 72 16.40 9.93 -15.25
CA GLU A 72 17.45 10.78 -14.68
C GLU A 72 17.61 10.61 -13.17
N VAL A 73 16.64 9.98 -12.50
CA VAL A 73 16.65 9.74 -11.07
C VAL A 73 17.30 8.38 -10.79
N ARG A 74 18.57 8.39 -10.36
CA ARG A 74 19.35 7.17 -10.10
C ARG A 74 18.68 6.18 -9.14
N GLN A 75 17.79 6.66 -8.26
CA GLN A 75 17.06 5.86 -7.30
C GLN A 75 15.93 5.05 -7.94
N ILE A 76 15.50 5.38 -9.17
CA ILE A 76 14.42 4.68 -9.86
C ILE A 76 15.01 3.73 -10.89
N LYS A 77 14.82 2.43 -10.68
CA LYS A 77 15.18 1.37 -11.63
C LYS A 77 13.91 0.84 -12.28
N LYS A 78 13.76 1.12 -13.58
CA LYS A 78 12.69 0.51 -14.38
C LYS A 78 12.98 -0.99 -14.55
N ILE A 79 12.06 -1.85 -14.12
CA ILE A 79 12.10 -3.30 -14.33
C ILE A 79 11.42 -3.63 -15.66
N ASP A 80 10.22 -3.08 -15.85
CA ASP A 80 9.46 -3.12 -17.11
C ASP A 80 8.56 -1.87 -17.20
N ASP A 81 7.59 -1.87 -18.11
CA ASP A 81 6.75 -0.70 -18.38
C ASP A 81 5.81 -0.34 -17.22
N ARG A 82 5.61 -1.24 -16.27
CA ARG A 82 4.66 -1.08 -15.15
C ARG A 82 5.29 -1.33 -13.78
N HIS A 83 6.57 -1.77 -13.72
CA HIS A 83 7.26 -2.10 -12.47
C HIS A 83 8.53 -1.27 -12.31
N PHE A 84 8.66 -0.63 -11.15
CA PHE A 84 9.76 0.26 -10.79
C PHE A 84 10.27 -0.05 -9.38
N ALA A 85 11.53 -0.48 -9.30
CA ALA A 85 12.22 -0.62 -8.02
C ALA A 85 12.88 0.71 -7.64
N ILE A 86 12.71 1.12 -6.40
CA ILE A 86 13.16 2.44 -5.92
C ILE A 86 14.06 2.27 -4.70
N ASP A 87 15.27 2.84 -4.75
CA ASP A 87 16.11 2.93 -3.56
C ASP A 87 15.64 4.08 -2.67
N GLY A 88 14.68 3.76 -1.81
CA GLY A 88 14.03 4.71 -0.92
C GLY A 88 13.13 4.01 0.09
N THR A 89 12.51 4.79 0.97
CA THR A 89 11.46 4.32 1.86
C THR A 89 10.16 4.09 1.08
N PRO A 90 9.16 3.42 1.63
CA PRO A 90 7.84 3.30 1.00
C PRO A 90 7.20 4.66 0.68
N GLY A 91 7.33 5.64 1.57
CA GLY A 91 6.90 7.02 1.32
C GLY A 91 7.65 7.67 0.16
N ASP A 92 8.98 7.47 0.07
CA ASP A 92 9.78 7.93 -1.07
C ASP A 92 9.32 7.30 -2.38
N CYS A 93 8.99 5.99 -2.37
CA CYS A 93 8.52 5.28 -3.55
C CYS A 93 7.23 5.89 -4.09
N VAL A 94 6.26 6.15 -3.23
CA VAL A 94 5.00 6.83 -3.61
C VAL A 94 5.28 8.24 -4.11
N TYR A 95 6.09 9.03 -3.39
CA TYR A 95 6.45 10.39 -3.78
C TYR A 95 7.09 10.42 -5.16
N MET A 96 8.11 9.57 -5.39
CA MET A 96 8.83 9.52 -6.67
C MET A 96 7.92 9.04 -7.81
N ALA A 97 7.10 8.01 -7.56
CA ALA A 97 6.13 7.55 -8.54
C ALA A 97 5.19 8.68 -8.97
N LEU A 98 4.56 9.37 -8.02
CA LEU A 98 3.65 10.47 -8.32
C LEU A 98 4.35 11.62 -9.05
N ARG A 99 5.60 11.91 -8.69
CA ARG A 99 6.37 13.01 -9.29
C ARG A 99 6.88 12.69 -10.70
N PHE A 100 7.30 11.47 -10.96
CA PHE A 100 8.04 11.12 -12.18
C PHE A 100 7.28 10.21 -13.14
N LEU A 101 6.46 9.27 -12.61
CA LEU A 101 5.72 8.32 -13.43
C LEU A 101 4.29 8.80 -13.76
N PHE A 102 3.71 9.62 -12.89
CA PHE A 102 2.30 10.04 -13.01
C PHE A 102 2.13 11.56 -13.20
N ARG A 103 3.06 12.19 -13.93
CA ARG A 103 3.01 13.65 -14.18
C ARG A 103 1.75 14.10 -14.89
N ASP A 104 1.32 13.31 -15.89
CA ASP A 104 0.18 13.70 -16.74
C ASP A 104 -1.15 13.39 -16.09
N LYS A 105 -1.24 12.27 -15.39
CA LYS A 105 -2.45 11.82 -14.69
C LYS A 105 -2.07 11.03 -13.44
N HIS A 106 -2.42 11.55 -12.28
CA HIS A 106 -2.28 10.85 -11.00
C HIS A 106 -3.08 9.54 -11.00
N PRO A 107 -2.68 8.55 -10.20
CA PRO A 107 -3.49 7.35 -9.99
C PRO A 107 -4.81 7.73 -9.31
N ASP A 108 -5.85 6.98 -9.64
CA ASP A 108 -7.17 7.11 -9.02
C ASP A 108 -7.21 6.47 -7.63
N LEU A 109 -6.25 5.54 -7.35
CA LEU A 109 -6.14 4.81 -6.09
C LEU A 109 -4.70 4.36 -5.85
N LEU A 110 -4.25 4.46 -4.60
CA LEU A 110 -3.03 3.84 -4.09
C LEU A 110 -3.40 2.63 -3.23
N LEU A 111 -2.76 1.49 -3.51
CA LEU A 111 -2.81 0.31 -2.66
C LEU A 111 -1.42 0.07 -2.06
N SER A 112 -1.35 -0.16 -0.76
CA SER A 112 -0.10 -0.44 -0.06
C SER A 112 -0.15 -1.80 0.62
N GLY A 113 0.79 -2.68 0.32
CA GLY A 113 0.88 -4.02 0.90
C GLY A 113 0.98 -5.14 -0.16
N VAL A 114 0.55 -6.39 0.09
CA VAL A 114 0.06 -6.86 1.40
C VAL A 114 1.25 -7.03 2.33
N ASN A 115 1.24 -6.35 3.47
CA ASN A 115 2.31 -6.43 4.45
C ASN A 115 2.36 -7.82 5.09
N PHE A 116 3.57 -8.35 5.26
CA PHE A 116 3.82 -9.53 6.05
C PHE A 116 3.79 -9.16 7.54
N GLY A 117 2.69 -9.45 8.19
CA GLY A 117 2.40 -9.04 9.56
C GLY A 117 1.26 -8.02 9.64
N ARG A 118 0.62 -7.96 10.80
CA ARG A 118 -0.47 -7.02 11.06
C ARG A 118 0.03 -5.59 11.20
N ASN A 119 -0.85 -4.63 10.96
CA ASN A 119 -0.67 -3.22 11.31
C ASN A 119 -1.88 -2.76 12.14
N LEU A 120 -1.84 -3.02 13.44
CA LEU A 120 -2.91 -2.72 14.41
C LEU A 120 -2.35 -1.87 15.55
N ALA A 121 -3.20 -1.09 16.20
CA ALA A 121 -2.84 -0.22 17.33
C ALA A 121 -1.58 0.63 17.00
N GLU A 122 -0.54 0.57 17.83
CA GLU A 122 0.71 1.32 17.68
C GLU A 122 1.52 0.90 16.46
N ASP A 123 1.36 -0.34 15.95
CA ASP A 123 2.03 -0.80 14.72
C ASP A 123 1.81 0.19 13.57
N VAL A 124 0.62 0.83 13.53
CA VAL A 124 0.24 1.80 12.51
C VAL A 124 1.24 2.97 12.42
N THR A 125 1.81 3.39 13.55
CA THR A 125 2.72 4.55 13.60
C THR A 125 4.14 4.25 13.08
N TYR A 126 4.55 2.98 13.10
CA TYR A 126 5.87 2.51 12.67
C TYR A 126 5.85 1.84 11.30
N SER A 127 4.67 1.52 10.78
CA SER A 127 4.49 0.76 9.55
C SER A 127 4.89 1.55 8.31
N GLY A 128 5.77 0.99 7.50
CA GLY A 128 6.08 1.52 6.18
C GLY A 128 4.92 1.36 5.19
N THR A 129 4.13 0.28 5.32
CA THR A 129 2.90 0.07 4.55
C THR A 129 1.90 1.21 4.78
N ILE A 130 1.69 1.59 6.04
CA ILE A 130 0.83 2.72 6.41
C ILE A 130 1.47 4.04 5.96
N GLY A 131 2.79 4.19 6.10
CA GLY A 131 3.54 5.37 5.65
C GLY A 131 3.38 5.65 4.16
N ALA A 132 3.44 4.61 3.31
CA ALA A 132 3.17 4.72 1.88
C ALA A 132 1.73 5.19 1.60
N ALA A 133 0.74 4.61 2.29
CA ALA A 133 -0.65 5.03 2.16
C ALA A 133 -0.87 6.48 2.63
N MET A 134 -0.22 6.89 3.72
CA MET A 134 -0.24 8.28 4.21
C MET A 134 0.32 9.26 3.17
N GLU A 135 1.44 8.92 2.51
CA GLU A 135 2.01 9.76 1.45
C GLU A 135 1.03 9.95 0.30
N GLY A 136 0.31 8.89 -0.11
CA GLY A 136 -0.77 9.00 -1.11
C GLY A 136 -1.84 9.99 -0.70
N ILE A 137 -2.35 9.89 0.53
CA ILE A 137 -3.36 10.81 1.09
C ILE A 137 -2.87 12.26 1.09
N ILE A 138 -1.64 12.50 1.55
CA ILE A 138 -1.02 13.85 1.57
C ILE A 138 -0.93 14.43 0.16
N ARG A 139 -0.73 13.57 -0.86
CA ARG A 139 -0.67 13.97 -2.28
C ARG A 139 -2.02 13.98 -2.98
N GLY A 140 -3.12 13.78 -2.25
CA GLY A 140 -4.48 13.84 -2.80
C GLY A 140 -4.92 12.57 -3.53
N VAL A 141 -4.26 11.45 -3.32
CA VAL A 141 -4.62 10.13 -3.86
C VAL A 141 -5.28 9.30 -2.77
N PRO A 142 -6.52 8.80 -2.94
CA PRO A 142 -7.14 7.90 -1.97
C PRO A 142 -6.29 6.64 -1.80
N ALA A 143 -6.18 6.13 -0.56
CA ALA A 143 -5.27 5.03 -0.26
C ALA A 143 -5.90 3.96 0.64
N ILE A 144 -5.57 2.70 0.34
CA ILE A 144 -5.93 1.52 1.12
C ILE A 144 -4.65 0.75 1.44
N ALA A 145 -4.40 0.51 2.72
CA ALA A 145 -3.32 -0.34 3.20
C ALA A 145 -3.86 -1.74 3.54
N PHE A 146 -3.13 -2.78 3.13
CA PHE A 146 -3.45 -4.17 3.37
C PHE A 146 -2.34 -4.86 4.14
N SER A 147 -2.71 -5.63 5.15
CA SER A 147 -1.78 -6.40 5.99
C SER A 147 -2.35 -7.79 6.27
N GLN A 148 -1.51 -8.80 6.27
CA GLN A 148 -1.88 -10.17 6.61
C GLN A 148 -1.30 -10.51 7.99
N HIS A 149 -2.17 -10.81 8.97
CA HIS A 149 -1.71 -11.31 10.26
C HIS A 149 -0.98 -12.64 10.08
N MET A 150 0.16 -12.78 10.74
CA MET A 150 0.96 -14.01 10.74
C MET A 150 0.83 -14.69 12.10
N GLY A 151 0.39 -15.94 12.09
CA GLY A 151 0.22 -16.75 13.29
C GLY A 151 1.53 -17.24 13.89
N LYS A 152 1.44 -17.85 15.05
CA LYS A 152 2.58 -18.35 15.83
C LYS A 152 3.43 -19.39 15.09
N ASN A 153 2.90 -20.05 14.06
CA ASN A 153 3.58 -21.13 13.33
C ASN A 153 4.26 -20.66 12.05
N ALA A 154 4.36 -19.35 11.81
CA ALA A 154 5.01 -18.73 10.64
C ALA A 154 4.63 -19.35 9.28
N ARG A 155 3.48 -20.05 9.19
CA ARG A 155 2.89 -20.41 7.91
C ARG A 155 2.35 -19.12 7.32
N GLN A 156 2.97 -18.68 6.24
CA GLN A 156 2.45 -17.61 5.41
C GLN A 156 1.27 -18.15 4.62
N ASP A 157 0.13 -18.23 5.27
CA ASP A 157 -1.09 -18.53 4.56
C ASP A 157 -1.69 -17.20 4.07
N TRP A 158 -1.50 -16.92 2.79
CA TRP A 158 -2.06 -15.75 2.13
C TRP A 158 -3.50 -15.98 1.66
N ASP A 159 -4.16 -17.06 2.07
CA ASP A 159 -5.46 -17.46 1.55
C ASP A 159 -6.54 -16.39 1.82
N ALA A 160 -6.58 -15.85 3.03
CA ALA A 160 -7.53 -14.79 3.35
C ALA A 160 -7.31 -13.53 2.48
N SER A 161 -6.07 -13.06 2.31
CA SER A 161 -5.79 -11.90 1.46
C SER A 161 -6.10 -12.18 -0.01
N ARG A 162 -5.68 -13.32 -0.57
CA ARG A 162 -6.00 -13.71 -1.95
C ARG A 162 -7.51 -13.76 -2.20
N HIS A 163 -8.28 -14.24 -1.26
CA HIS A 163 -9.73 -14.36 -1.40
C HIS A 163 -10.46 -13.03 -1.28
N PHE A 164 -10.05 -12.17 -0.33
CA PHE A 164 -10.84 -10.99 0.05
C PHE A 164 -10.37 -9.66 -0.53
N ILE A 165 -9.16 -9.53 -1.11
CA ILE A 165 -8.69 -8.27 -1.72
C ILE A 165 -9.67 -7.77 -2.77
N ARG A 166 -10.02 -8.60 -3.75
CA ARG A 166 -10.92 -8.20 -4.84
C ARG A 166 -12.30 -7.74 -4.35
N PRO A 167 -13.08 -8.54 -3.60
CA PRO A 167 -14.40 -8.11 -3.16
C PRO A 167 -14.35 -6.87 -2.23
N LEU A 168 -13.26 -6.70 -1.46
CA LEU A 168 -13.07 -5.49 -0.65
C LEU A 168 -12.80 -4.26 -1.53
N LEU A 169 -11.96 -4.36 -2.55
CA LEU A 169 -11.71 -3.27 -3.49
C LEU A 169 -13.00 -2.86 -4.20
N GLU A 170 -13.75 -3.82 -4.75
CA GLU A 170 -15.03 -3.57 -5.42
C GLU A 170 -16.09 -2.91 -4.51
N ARG A 171 -16.00 -3.13 -3.19
CA ARG A 171 -16.90 -2.55 -2.21
C ARG A 171 -16.40 -1.20 -1.71
N LEU A 172 -15.15 -1.11 -1.27
CA LEU A 172 -14.58 0.10 -0.65
C LEU A 172 -14.54 1.28 -1.61
N THR A 173 -14.21 1.04 -2.88
CA THR A 173 -14.14 2.09 -3.90
C THR A 173 -15.48 2.73 -4.26
N LYS A 174 -16.61 2.12 -3.86
CA LYS A 174 -17.95 2.69 -4.03
C LYS A 174 -18.29 3.76 -2.99
N PHE A 175 -17.49 3.89 -1.93
CA PHE A 175 -17.71 4.87 -0.88
C PHE A 175 -16.87 6.13 -1.07
N SER A 176 -17.37 7.25 -0.56
CA SER A 176 -16.59 8.48 -0.41
C SER A 176 -15.88 8.47 0.93
N PHE A 177 -14.56 8.70 0.95
CA PHE A 177 -13.79 8.83 2.17
C PHE A 177 -13.35 10.28 2.38
N PRO A 178 -13.23 10.76 3.64
CA PRO A 178 -12.61 12.05 3.91
C PRO A 178 -11.19 12.10 3.34
N MET A 179 -10.78 13.24 2.76
CA MET A 179 -9.47 13.38 2.10
C MET A 179 -8.27 13.28 3.06
N ASN A 180 -8.50 13.24 4.35
CA ASN A 180 -7.49 13.03 5.41
C ASN A 180 -7.57 11.63 6.05
N THR A 181 -8.21 10.67 5.38
CA THR A 181 -8.44 9.33 5.93
C THR A 181 -7.97 8.29 4.92
N LEU A 182 -7.13 7.36 5.38
CA LEU A 182 -6.81 6.12 4.67
C LEU A 182 -7.62 4.96 5.25
N VAL A 183 -7.79 3.91 4.47
CA VAL A 183 -8.40 2.66 4.93
C VAL A 183 -7.28 1.67 5.25
N ASN A 184 -7.30 1.10 6.46
CA ASN A 184 -6.36 0.06 6.90
C ASN A 184 -7.09 -1.26 7.05
N VAL A 185 -6.75 -2.24 6.23
CA VAL A 185 -7.35 -3.59 6.20
C VAL A 185 -6.36 -4.59 6.77
N ASN A 186 -6.79 -5.39 7.73
CA ASN A 186 -5.99 -6.47 8.29
C ASN A 186 -6.72 -7.80 8.09
N PHE A 187 -6.08 -8.75 7.39
CA PHE A 187 -6.58 -10.09 7.20
C PHE A 187 -6.17 -10.99 8.37
N PRO A 188 -7.04 -11.90 8.83
CA PRO A 188 -6.71 -12.87 9.86
C PRO A 188 -5.78 -13.96 9.32
N ASP A 189 -5.06 -14.63 10.22
CA ASP A 189 -4.25 -15.82 9.92
C ASP A 189 -5.12 -17.08 10.01
N CYS A 190 -5.97 -17.28 9.03
CA CYS A 190 -6.81 -18.46 8.89
C CYS A 190 -7.20 -18.68 7.42
N PRO A 191 -7.64 -19.89 7.04
CA PRO A 191 -8.23 -20.14 5.73
C PRO A 191 -9.42 -19.23 5.45
N ALA A 192 -9.63 -18.89 4.17
CA ALA A 192 -10.65 -17.94 3.76
C ALA A 192 -12.08 -18.37 4.16
N ASP A 193 -12.37 -19.65 4.19
CA ASP A 193 -13.66 -20.22 4.60
C ASP A 193 -13.94 -20.13 6.10
N GLU A 194 -12.90 -19.91 6.92
CA GLU A 194 -13.02 -19.66 8.36
C GLU A 194 -13.23 -18.18 8.69
N VAL A 195 -13.07 -17.28 7.74
CA VAL A 195 -13.29 -15.84 7.94
C VAL A 195 -14.77 -15.54 8.16
N ARG A 196 -15.11 -15.08 9.37
CA ARG A 196 -16.50 -14.88 9.79
C ARG A 196 -17.15 -13.58 9.32
N GLY A 197 -16.39 -12.67 8.75
CA GLY A 197 -16.88 -11.39 8.23
C GLY A 197 -15.91 -10.24 8.41
N VAL A 198 -16.41 -9.02 8.15
CA VAL A 198 -15.64 -7.77 8.25
C VAL A 198 -16.08 -6.99 9.48
N LYS A 199 -15.13 -6.56 10.31
CA LYS A 199 -15.38 -5.71 11.47
C LYS A 199 -14.74 -4.34 11.22
N LEU A 200 -15.55 -3.28 11.28
CA LEU A 200 -15.03 -1.93 11.35
C LEU A 200 -14.53 -1.64 12.77
N SER A 201 -13.32 -1.17 12.90
CA SER A 201 -12.69 -0.86 14.18
C SER A 201 -12.03 0.51 14.17
N ARG A 202 -11.63 1.00 15.34
CA ARG A 202 -10.78 2.18 15.53
C ARG A 202 -9.40 1.74 15.92
N ILE A 203 -8.40 2.59 15.72
CA ILE A 203 -7.06 2.39 16.26
C ILE A 203 -7.20 2.33 17.78
N GLY A 204 -6.79 1.19 18.38
CA GLY A 204 -6.75 1.01 19.80
C GLY A 204 -5.47 1.56 20.40
N GLU A 205 -5.42 1.66 21.72
CA GLU A 205 -4.23 1.95 22.50
C GLU A 205 -3.74 0.65 23.13
N TRP A 206 -2.46 0.34 22.98
CA TRP A 206 -1.86 -0.71 23.78
C TRP A 206 -1.49 -0.12 25.16
N ARG A 207 -2.23 -0.49 26.16
CA ARG A 207 -1.86 -0.17 27.54
C ARG A 207 -0.84 -1.21 27.99
N PHE A 208 0.38 -0.78 28.26
CA PHE A 208 1.30 -1.57 29.09
C PHE A 208 0.63 -1.70 30.46
N THR A 209 -0.02 -2.83 30.71
CA THR A 209 -0.33 -3.22 32.08
C THR A 209 0.99 -3.69 32.70
N GLU A 210 1.43 -3.04 33.77
CA GLU A 210 2.62 -3.38 34.56
C GLU A 210 2.45 -4.76 35.26
N ASN A 211 2.27 -5.82 34.49
CA ASN A 211 2.40 -7.17 34.98
C ASN A 211 3.10 -8.00 33.91
N PRO A 212 4.35 -8.45 34.21
CA PRO A 212 5.12 -9.35 33.35
C PRO A 212 4.45 -10.73 33.25
#